data_7c40b02a33ac9c39817ebcf490e035d7
#
_entry.id   7c40b02a33ac9c39817ebcf490e035d7
#
_cell.length_a   1.000
_cell.length_b   1.000
_cell.length_c   1.000
_cell.angle_alpha   90.00
_cell.angle_beta   90.00
_cell.angle_gamma   90.00
#
_symmetry.space_group_name_H-M   'P 1'
#
loop_
_entity.id
_entity.type
_entity.pdbx_description
1 polymer ?
#
loop_
_entity_poly.entity_id
_entity_poly.type
_entity_poly.pdbx_seq_one_letter_code
_entity_poly.pdbx_strand_id
1 'polypeptide(L)'
;MKDSGFDRLTGRMAVNIKPVKWLRAGMSINASHQKFQNTSNGVGDGSSSYSNPFYFCRYMAPIYPVHSHYTETGTVYDNAGTPIQVNKGDYVLDGAGNPQWDGGSYIIYDQNGNPQEVITRNQNRDRHVIWESELNDSRTIRNTLNGIGYLDLVLPYGFTATLKANVNTRNSDYYKYENAVIGDARGTV
;
A
#
# COMPACT_ATOMS: atom_id res chain seq x y z
N MET A 1 -5.06 8.72 -0.14
CA MET A 1 -4.54 7.79 0.88
C MET A 1 -3.04 7.84 0.80
N LYS A 2 -2.37 7.92 1.94
CA LYS A 2 -0.91 7.85 2.00
C LYS A 2 -0.48 6.46 1.48
N ASP A 3 0.59 6.40 0.71
CA ASP A 3 1.18 5.18 0.13
C ASP A 3 0.28 4.36 -0.82
N SER A 4 -0.74 4.98 -1.37
CA SER A 4 -1.56 4.40 -2.42
C SER A 4 -1.23 5.06 -3.75
N GLY A 5 -0.79 4.29 -4.72
CA GLY A 5 -0.37 4.79 -6.02
C GLY A 5 -0.76 3.85 -7.17
N PHE A 6 -0.92 4.43 -8.34
CA PHE A 6 -1.16 3.70 -9.59
C PHE A 6 -0.38 4.34 -10.72
N ASP A 7 0.53 3.57 -11.29
CA ASP A 7 1.28 3.95 -12.47
C ASP A 7 0.91 3.03 -13.62
N ARG A 8 0.69 3.59 -14.80
CA ARG A 8 0.39 2.83 -16.00
C ARG A 8 1.14 3.39 -17.21
N LEU A 9 1.88 2.52 -17.87
CA LEU A 9 2.46 2.76 -19.18
C LEU A 9 1.76 1.85 -20.20
N THR A 10 1.28 2.41 -21.30
CA THR A 10 0.60 1.65 -22.35
C THR A 10 1.18 2.02 -23.70
N GLY A 11 1.54 1.01 -24.48
CA GLY A 11 1.98 1.16 -25.85
C GLY A 11 1.09 0.37 -26.80
N ARG A 12 0.80 0.93 -27.98
CA ARG A 12 0.09 0.24 -29.05
C ARG A 12 0.83 0.44 -30.37
N MET A 13 0.98 -0.65 -31.10
CA MET A 13 1.48 -0.65 -32.47
C MET A 13 0.51 -1.45 -33.34
N ALA A 14 0.22 -0.94 -34.55
CA ALA A 14 -0.59 -1.64 -35.53
C ALA A 14 0.02 -1.47 -36.91
N VAL A 15 0.08 -2.55 -37.67
CA VAL A 15 0.60 -2.60 -39.04
C VAL A 15 -0.39 -3.33 -39.89
N ASN A 16 -0.73 -2.74 -41.05
CA ASN A 16 -1.54 -3.38 -42.06
C ASN A 16 -0.77 -3.31 -43.40
N ILE A 17 -0.64 -4.43 -44.05
CA ILE A 17 0.08 -4.55 -45.29
C ILE A 17 -0.76 -5.25 -46.37
N LYS A 18 -0.54 -4.89 -47.63
CA LYS A 18 -1.13 -5.51 -48.79
C LYS A 18 -0.02 -5.81 -49.79
N PRO A 19 0.77 -6.88 -49.56
CA PRO A 19 1.96 -7.14 -50.34
C PRO A 19 1.60 -7.51 -51.82
N VAL A 20 0.45 -8.11 -52.01
CA VAL A 20 -0.08 -8.46 -53.34
C VAL A 20 -1.61 -8.26 -53.39
N LYS A 21 -2.19 -8.23 -54.59
CA LYS A 21 -3.65 -7.94 -54.76
C LYS A 21 -4.55 -8.94 -54.07
N TRP A 22 -4.11 -10.16 -53.91
CA TRP A 22 -4.89 -11.27 -53.34
C TRP A 22 -4.57 -11.53 -51.84
N LEU A 23 -3.61 -10.81 -51.23
CA LEU A 23 -3.21 -11.03 -49.86
C LEU A 23 -3.25 -9.71 -49.05
N ARG A 24 -3.97 -9.71 -47.93
CA ARG A 24 -3.93 -8.65 -46.91
C ARG A 24 -3.54 -9.28 -45.59
N ALA A 25 -2.68 -8.62 -44.87
CA ALA A 25 -2.30 -9.04 -43.52
C ALA A 25 -2.23 -7.84 -42.61
N GLY A 26 -2.56 -8.07 -41.36
CA GLY A 26 -2.42 -7.04 -40.36
C GLY A 26 -2.15 -7.61 -38.99
N MET A 27 -1.46 -6.82 -38.19
CA MET A 27 -1.13 -7.15 -36.80
C MET A 27 -1.31 -5.91 -35.94
N SER A 28 -1.87 -6.10 -34.77
CA SER A 28 -1.96 -5.07 -33.72
C SER A 28 -1.46 -5.65 -32.41
N ILE A 29 -0.53 -4.96 -31.76
CA ILE A 29 0.04 -5.33 -30.47
C ILE A 29 -0.26 -4.19 -29.50
N ASN A 30 -0.85 -4.55 -28.36
CA ASN A 30 -0.99 -3.67 -27.20
C ASN A 30 -0.17 -4.24 -26.05
N ALA A 31 0.70 -3.44 -25.48
CA ALA A 31 1.44 -3.76 -24.28
C ALA A 31 1.07 -2.77 -23.17
N SER A 32 0.90 -3.24 -21.95
CA SER A 32 0.73 -2.38 -20.80
C SER A 32 1.53 -2.88 -19.60
N HIS A 33 2.22 -1.96 -18.97
CA HIS A 33 2.87 -2.13 -17.68
C HIS A 33 2.09 -1.33 -16.65
N GLN A 34 1.69 -1.97 -15.55
CA GLN A 34 0.91 -1.36 -14.49
C GLN A 34 1.58 -1.67 -13.16
N LYS A 35 1.79 -0.66 -12.35
CA LYS A 35 2.25 -0.78 -10.97
C LYS A 35 1.15 -0.26 -10.05
N PHE A 36 0.66 -1.12 -9.18
CA PHE A 36 -0.26 -0.77 -8.13
C PHE A 36 0.52 -0.78 -6.82
N GLN A 37 0.46 0.30 -6.09
CA GLN A 37 0.90 0.35 -4.71
C GLN A 37 -0.35 0.48 -3.86
N ASN A 38 -0.62 -0.54 -3.05
CA ASN A 38 -1.77 -0.57 -2.18
C ASN A 38 -1.31 -0.24 -0.76
N THR A 39 -2.14 0.46 -0.02
CA THR A 39 -2.00 0.48 1.45
C THR A 39 -2.03 -0.95 1.95
N SER A 40 -1.28 -1.23 2.98
CA SER A 40 -0.80 -2.51 3.52
C SER A 40 -1.71 -3.73 3.45
N ASN A 41 -2.97 -3.58 3.08
CA ASN A 41 -3.88 -4.70 2.91
C ASN A 41 -4.32 -4.82 1.48
N GLY A 42 -3.69 -5.77 0.86
CA GLY A 42 -4.11 -6.28 -0.43
C GLY A 42 -5.59 -6.65 -0.43
N VAL A 43 -6.18 -6.49 -1.58
CA VAL A 43 -7.47 -7.02 -1.95
C VAL A 43 -7.59 -8.47 -1.43
N GLY A 44 -8.41 -8.69 -0.41
CA GLY A 44 -8.67 -10.04 0.10
C GLY A 44 -8.78 -10.16 1.62
N ASP A 45 -8.17 -9.27 2.37
CA ASP A 45 -8.42 -9.25 3.80
C ASP A 45 -9.74 -8.56 4.07
N GLY A 46 -10.62 -9.33 4.66
CA GLY A 46 -12.01 -8.98 4.80
C GLY A 46 -12.25 -7.59 5.39
N SER A 47 -13.45 -7.12 5.20
CA SER A 47 -13.96 -5.83 5.70
C SER A 47 -13.72 -5.56 7.20
N SER A 48 -13.14 -6.49 7.92
CA SER A 48 -12.92 -6.47 9.38
C SER A 48 -11.46 -6.27 9.80
N SER A 49 -10.51 -6.07 8.88
CA SER A 49 -9.10 -5.83 9.24
C SER A 49 -8.86 -4.38 9.67
N TYR A 50 -8.18 -4.17 10.79
CA TYR A 50 -7.80 -2.83 11.29
C TYR A 50 -6.84 -2.07 10.37
N SER A 51 -6.17 -2.75 9.49
CA SER A 51 -5.35 -2.15 8.45
C SER A 51 -6.18 -1.64 7.26
N ASN A 52 -7.47 -1.95 7.20
CA ASN A 52 -8.41 -1.29 6.30
C ASN A 52 -8.73 0.12 6.84
N PRO A 53 -8.40 1.21 6.12
CA PRO A 53 -8.61 2.57 6.60
C PRO A 53 -10.06 2.87 6.98
N PHE A 54 -11.02 2.32 6.23
CA PHE A 54 -12.45 2.52 6.52
C PHE A 54 -12.89 1.79 7.77
N TYR A 55 -12.40 0.56 7.97
CA TYR A 55 -12.67 -0.20 9.18
C TYR A 55 -12.03 0.48 10.39
N PHE A 56 -10.77 0.88 10.27
CA PHE A 56 -10.05 1.60 11.31
C PHE A 56 -10.79 2.89 11.71
N CYS A 57 -11.19 3.73 10.77
CA CYS A 57 -11.93 4.98 11.04
C CYS A 57 -13.29 4.72 11.70
N ARG A 58 -13.92 3.59 11.47
CA ARG A 58 -15.20 3.24 12.07
C ARG A 58 -15.06 2.82 13.54
N TYR A 59 -13.97 2.14 13.89
CA TYR A 59 -13.75 1.60 15.23
C TYR A 59 -12.87 2.50 16.09
N MET A 60 -12.06 3.35 15.45
CA MET A 60 -11.26 4.37 16.12
C MET A 60 -11.94 5.71 15.95
N ALA A 61 -12.22 6.35 17.07
CA ALA A 61 -12.77 7.70 17.04
C ALA A 61 -11.79 8.66 16.34
N PRO A 62 -12.27 9.62 15.53
CA PRO A 62 -11.42 10.56 14.81
C PRO A 62 -10.67 11.53 15.73
N ILE A 63 -10.96 11.53 17.02
CA ILE A 63 -10.29 12.33 18.03
C ILE A 63 -8.92 11.80 18.43
N TYR A 64 -8.57 10.55 18.07
CA TYR A 64 -7.27 10.00 18.40
C TYR A 64 -6.20 10.60 17.50
N PRO A 65 -5.13 11.15 18.05
CA PRO A 65 -4.06 11.75 17.28
C PRO A 65 -3.22 10.69 16.57
N VAL A 66 -2.51 11.10 15.53
CA VAL A 66 -1.55 10.23 14.82
C VAL A 66 -0.33 9.97 15.72
N HIS A 67 0.10 10.96 16.46
CA HIS A 67 1.23 10.90 17.39
C HIS A 67 0.76 11.13 18.81
N SER A 68 1.47 10.53 19.74
CA SER A 68 1.17 10.66 21.17
C SER A 68 1.50 12.04 21.70
N HIS A 69 0.66 12.56 22.57
CA HIS A 69 0.81 13.85 23.22
C HIS A 69 0.70 13.70 24.74
N TYR A 70 1.37 14.59 25.46
CA TYR A 70 1.17 14.71 26.90
C TYR A 70 -0.21 15.28 27.19
N THR A 71 -0.92 14.65 28.12
CA THR A 71 -2.27 15.06 28.53
C THR A 71 -2.27 16.15 29.58
N GLU A 72 -1.13 16.34 30.30
CA GLU A 72 -0.97 17.30 31.36
C GLU A 72 0.39 17.97 31.26
N THR A 73 0.49 19.19 31.84
CA THR A 73 1.74 19.89 32.03
C THR A 73 2.42 19.41 33.31
N GLY A 74 3.70 19.10 33.25
CA GLY A 74 4.44 18.59 34.42
C GLY A 74 5.88 18.24 34.11
N THR A 75 6.49 17.54 35.05
CA THR A 75 7.83 16.99 34.89
C THR A 75 7.75 15.51 34.64
N VAL A 76 8.37 15.05 33.56
CA VAL A 76 8.59 13.64 33.25
C VAL A 76 10.08 13.32 33.36
N TYR A 77 10.42 12.04 33.45
CA TYR A 77 11.81 11.62 33.57
C TYR A 77 12.15 10.70 32.43
N ASP A 78 13.33 10.87 31.84
CA ASP A 78 13.83 9.94 30.83
C ASP A 78 14.36 8.64 31.48
N ASN A 79 14.82 7.71 30.64
CA ASN A 79 15.35 6.43 31.09
C ASN A 79 16.63 6.57 31.94
N ALA A 80 17.29 7.72 31.89
CA ALA A 80 18.46 8.05 32.71
C ALA A 80 18.09 8.75 34.03
N GLY A 81 16.79 8.99 34.26
CA GLY A 81 16.29 9.74 35.43
C GLY A 81 16.45 11.26 35.32
N THR A 82 16.67 11.79 34.11
CA THR A 82 16.79 13.23 33.87
C THR A 82 15.42 13.88 33.83
N PRO A 83 15.14 14.94 34.61
CA PRO A 83 13.84 15.60 34.57
C PRO A 83 13.68 16.42 33.28
N ILE A 84 12.55 16.23 32.60
CA ILE A 84 12.15 16.96 31.41
C ILE A 84 10.85 17.69 31.71
N GLN A 85 10.79 18.98 31.48
CA GLN A 85 9.56 19.76 31.58
C GLN A 85 8.76 19.59 30.27
N VAL A 86 7.50 19.24 30.42
CA VAL A 86 6.60 19.05 29.27
C VAL A 86 5.32 19.84 29.49
N ASN A 87 4.71 20.27 28.41
CA ASN A 87 3.43 20.94 28.44
C ASN A 87 2.35 20.04 27.90
N LYS A 88 1.12 20.25 28.35
CA LYS A 88 -0.04 19.63 27.75
C LYS A 88 -0.08 19.92 26.25
N GLY A 89 -0.16 18.88 25.43
CA GLY A 89 -0.18 18.94 23.98
C GLY A 89 1.18 18.83 23.30
N ASP A 90 2.29 18.84 24.07
CA ASP A 90 3.61 18.53 23.51
C ASP A 90 3.67 17.08 23.01
N TYR A 91 4.44 16.84 21.96
CA TYR A 91 4.68 15.48 21.48
C TYR A 91 5.49 14.66 22.48
N VAL A 92 5.11 13.41 22.65
CA VAL A 92 5.98 12.43 23.28
C VAL A 92 7.02 12.00 22.25
N LEU A 93 8.30 12.12 22.60
CA LEU A 93 9.39 11.81 21.69
C LEU A 93 9.96 10.41 21.98
N ASP A 94 10.42 9.75 20.93
CA ASP A 94 11.19 8.52 21.03
C ASP A 94 12.67 8.82 21.40
N GLY A 95 13.49 7.78 21.57
CA GLY A 95 14.90 7.92 21.88
C GLY A 95 15.74 8.61 20.81
N ALA A 96 15.22 8.80 19.61
CA ALA A 96 15.83 9.50 18.47
C ALA A 96 15.32 10.95 18.33
N GLY A 97 14.37 11.37 19.18
CA GLY A 97 13.77 12.70 19.15
C GLY A 97 12.61 12.87 18.17
N ASN A 98 12.08 11.79 17.63
CA ASN A 98 10.91 11.85 16.74
C ASN A 98 9.61 11.69 17.53
N PRO A 99 8.49 12.31 17.07
CA PRO A 99 7.18 12.10 17.68
C PRO A 99 6.79 10.63 17.66
N GLN A 100 6.45 10.06 18.81
CA GLN A 100 5.98 8.69 18.91
C GLN A 100 4.59 8.52 18.28
N TRP A 101 4.37 7.37 17.65
CA TRP A 101 3.06 7.02 17.12
C TRP A 101 2.06 6.76 18.26
N ASP A 102 0.83 7.23 18.07
CA ASP A 102 -0.25 6.92 19.01
C ASP A 102 -0.54 5.44 19.07
N GLY A 103 -0.82 4.96 20.27
CA GLY A 103 -1.04 3.53 20.54
C GLY A 103 0.22 2.74 20.83
N GLY A 104 1.41 3.36 20.78
CA GLY A 104 2.62 2.78 21.35
C GLY A 104 2.54 2.73 22.87
N SER A 105 3.15 1.71 23.49
CA SER A 105 3.43 1.71 24.92
C SER A 105 4.79 2.33 25.12
N TYR A 106 4.84 3.38 25.90
CA TYR A 106 6.09 3.98 26.35
C TYR A 106 6.02 4.19 27.85
N ILE A 107 7.17 4.16 28.47
CA ILE A 107 7.32 4.30 29.91
C ILE A 107 7.83 5.69 30.17
N ILE A 108 7.08 6.47 30.94
CA ILE A 108 7.57 7.68 31.64
C ILE A 108 7.75 7.34 33.09
N TYR A 109 8.62 8.06 33.75
CA TYR A 109 8.89 7.87 35.16
C TYR A 109 8.22 8.96 35.98
N ASP A 110 7.69 8.59 37.15
CA ASP A 110 7.16 9.54 38.12
C ASP A 110 8.30 10.25 38.90
N GLN A 111 7.92 11.14 39.78
CA GLN A 111 8.89 11.89 40.63
C GLN A 111 9.78 11.01 41.52
N ASN A 112 9.36 9.78 41.77
CA ASN A 112 10.05 8.80 42.58
C ASN A 112 10.90 7.83 41.75
N GLY A 113 10.95 8.02 40.44
CA GLY A 113 11.65 7.14 39.52
C GLY A 113 10.91 5.82 39.23
N ASN A 114 9.63 5.71 39.59
CA ASN A 114 8.83 4.53 39.20
C ASN A 114 8.32 4.66 37.77
N PRO A 115 8.38 3.60 37.00
CA PRO A 115 7.86 3.62 35.63
C PRO A 115 6.33 3.82 35.64
N GLN A 116 5.87 4.77 34.84
CA GLN A 116 4.46 4.99 34.54
C GLN A 116 4.20 4.69 33.09
N GLU A 117 3.26 3.83 32.81
CA GLU A 117 2.79 3.58 31.46
C GLU A 117 1.80 4.68 31.06
N VAL A 118 2.17 5.52 30.11
CA VAL A 118 1.26 6.50 29.51
C VAL A 118 0.60 5.86 28.30
N ILE A 119 -0.70 5.76 28.39
CA ILE A 119 -1.51 5.21 27.34
C ILE A 119 -2.44 6.30 26.85
N THR A 120 -2.24 6.73 25.64
CA THR A 120 -3.07 7.74 25.00
C THR A 120 -4.35 7.17 24.41
N ARG A 121 -4.36 5.87 24.14
CA ARG A 121 -5.47 5.16 23.54
C ARG A 121 -5.72 3.82 24.24
N ASN A 122 -6.99 3.55 24.61
CA ASN A 122 -7.35 2.35 25.39
C ASN A 122 -7.55 1.09 24.56
N GLN A 123 -7.83 1.23 23.26
CA GLN A 123 -8.16 0.10 22.39
C GLN A 123 -7.23 0.04 21.17
N ASN A 124 -6.92 -1.17 20.73
CA ASN A 124 -6.14 -1.45 19.53
C ASN A 124 -4.79 -0.69 19.48
N ARG A 125 -4.06 -0.70 20.58
CA ARG A 125 -2.77 -0.01 20.76
C ARG A 125 -1.70 -0.47 19.77
N ASP A 126 -1.80 -1.73 19.35
CA ASP A 126 -0.91 -2.40 18.42
C ASP A 126 -1.33 -2.24 16.97
N ARG A 127 -2.28 -1.33 16.72
CA ARG A 127 -2.85 -1.08 15.38
C ARG A 127 -2.92 0.41 15.10
N HIS A 128 -2.36 0.81 13.99
CA HIS A 128 -2.49 2.18 13.50
C HIS A 128 -2.35 2.22 11.98
N VAL A 129 -3.44 2.46 11.27
CA VAL A 129 -3.50 2.35 9.81
C VAL A 129 -2.43 3.19 9.08
N ILE A 130 -2.12 4.38 9.57
CA ILE A 130 -1.11 5.25 8.95
C ILE A 130 0.29 4.69 9.20
N TRP A 131 0.59 4.32 10.43
CA TRP A 131 1.88 3.74 10.82
C TRP A 131 2.12 2.39 10.12
N GLU A 132 1.12 1.52 10.11
CA GLU A 132 1.18 0.26 9.38
C GLU A 132 1.41 0.49 7.87
N SER A 133 0.77 1.52 7.28
CA SER A 133 0.97 1.87 5.87
C SER A 133 2.38 2.38 5.57
N GLU A 134 3.04 3.03 6.53
CA GLU A 134 4.41 3.49 6.36
C GLU A 134 5.45 2.37 6.47
N LEU A 135 5.19 1.39 7.35
CA LEU A 135 6.13 0.31 7.60
C LEU A 135 5.91 -0.91 6.69
N ASN A 136 4.70 -1.10 6.19
CA ASN A 136 4.36 -2.22 5.32
C ASN A 136 4.44 -1.81 3.84
N ASP A 137 4.96 -2.69 3.00
CA ASP A 137 4.99 -2.49 1.55
C ASP A 137 4.13 -3.56 0.86
N SER A 138 3.16 -3.11 0.07
CA SER A 138 2.34 -3.99 -0.75
C SER A 138 2.22 -3.43 -2.15
N ARG A 139 2.73 -4.17 -3.12
CA ARG A 139 2.72 -3.75 -4.52
C ARG A 139 2.38 -4.90 -5.44
N THR A 140 1.70 -4.57 -6.51
CA THR A 140 1.39 -5.49 -7.61
C THR A 140 1.92 -4.91 -8.91
N ILE A 141 2.75 -5.65 -9.59
CA ILE A 141 3.21 -5.32 -10.94
C ILE A 141 2.46 -6.22 -11.92
N ARG A 142 1.79 -5.61 -12.89
CA ARG A 142 1.04 -6.33 -13.90
C ARG A 142 1.53 -5.97 -15.31
N ASN A 143 1.99 -6.97 -16.02
CA ASN A 143 2.38 -6.86 -17.43
C ASN A 143 1.33 -7.57 -18.30
N THR A 144 0.80 -6.87 -19.27
CA THR A 144 -0.17 -7.41 -20.21
C THR A 144 0.31 -7.19 -21.62
N LEU A 145 0.28 -8.24 -22.42
CA LEU A 145 0.55 -8.21 -23.85
C LEU A 145 -0.64 -8.81 -24.57
N ASN A 146 -1.25 -8.05 -25.47
CA ASN A 146 -2.33 -8.50 -26.33
C ASN A 146 -1.93 -8.29 -27.78
N GLY A 147 -1.84 -9.38 -28.53
CA GLY A 147 -1.51 -9.40 -29.95
C GLY A 147 -2.67 -9.98 -30.76
N ILE A 148 -3.12 -9.26 -31.77
CA ILE A 148 -4.13 -9.71 -32.72
C ILE A 148 -3.52 -9.65 -34.11
N GLY A 149 -3.57 -10.77 -34.82
CA GLY A 149 -3.16 -10.85 -36.21
C GLY A 149 -4.29 -11.36 -37.11
N TYR A 150 -4.31 -10.91 -38.33
CA TYR A 150 -5.20 -11.44 -39.35
C TYR A 150 -4.50 -11.58 -40.69
N LEU A 151 -4.99 -12.53 -41.46
CA LEU A 151 -4.56 -12.80 -42.82
C LEU A 151 -5.82 -13.03 -43.66
N ASP A 152 -6.02 -12.21 -44.71
CA ASP A 152 -7.10 -12.31 -45.64
C ASP A 152 -6.54 -12.75 -47.02
N LEU A 153 -7.04 -13.86 -47.50
CA LEU A 153 -6.76 -14.39 -48.84
C LEU A 153 -7.96 -14.16 -49.75
N VAL A 154 -7.78 -13.36 -50.77
CA VAL A 154 -8.81 -13.16 -51.83
C VAL A 154 -8.63 -14.22 -52.88
N LEU A 155 -9.58 -15.14 -52.96
CA LEU A 155 -9.59 -16.27 -53.87
C LEU A 155 -10.37 -15.91 -55.15
N PRO A 156 -10.17 -16.69 -56.27
CA PRO A 156 -11.00 -16.56 -57.44
C PRO A 156 -12.49 -16.72 -57.14
N TYR A 157 -13.34 -16.20 -58.00
CA TYR A 157 -14.81 -16.25 -57.90
C TYR A 157 -15.42 -15.46 -56.72
N GLY A 158 -14.67 -14.50 -56.15
CA GLY A 158 -15.17 -13.61 -55.08
C GLY A 158 -15.13 -14.20 -53.66
N PHE A 159 -14.50 -15.33 -53.45
CA PHE A 159 -14.31 -15.91 -52.13
C PHE A 159 -13.19 -15.19 -51.39
N THR A 160 -13.37 -15.02 -50.05
CA THR A 160 -12.32 -14.51 -49.16
C THR A 160 -12.17 -15.49 -48.00
N ALA A 161 -10.96 -15.96 -47.79
CA ALA A 161 -10.62 -16.76 -46.61
C ALA A 161 -9.91 -15.85 -45.61
N THR A 162 -10.41 -15.79 -44.38
CA THR A 162 -9.82 -14.98 -43.28
C THR A 162 -9.33 -15.86 -42.14
N LEU A 163 -8.08 -15.78 -41.82
CA LEU A 163 -7.48 -16.34 -40.60
C LEU A 163 -7.24 -15.22 -39.58
N LYS A 164 -7.73 -15.43 -38.37
CA LYS A 164 -7.46 -14.50 -37.23
C LYS A 164 -6.83 -15.28 -36.10
N ALA A 165 -5.80 -14.71 -35.50
CA ALA A 165 -5.16 -15.21 -34.30
C ALA A 165 -5.11 -14.12 -33.23
N ASN A 166 -5.34 -14.50 -32.01
CA ASN A 166 -5.24 -13.60 -30.83
C ASN A 166 -4.39 -14.27 -29.76
N VAL A 167 -3.41 -13.56 -29.25
CA VAL A 167 -2.59 -13.96 -28.11
C VAL A 167 -2.77 -12.93 -27.02
N ASN A 168 -3.19 -13.36 -25.84
CA ASN A 168 -3.34 -12.52 -24.67
C ASN A 168 -2.54 -13.13 -23.53
N THR A 169 -1.51 -12.42 -23.08
CA THR A 169 -0.67 -12.83 -21.97
C THR A 169 -0.77 -11.80 -20.87
N ARG A 170 -1.02 -12.26 -19.65
CA ARG A 170 -1.02 -11.43 -18.44
C ARG A 170 -0.11 -12.07 -17.41
N ASN A 171 0.92 -11.34 -16.99
CA ASN A 171 1.74 -11.70 -15.85
C ASN A 171 1.46 -10.72 -14.72
N SER A 172 1.34 -11.22 -13.49
CA SER A 172 1.05 -10.40 -12.31
C SER A 172 1.92 -10.89 -11.16
N ASP A 173 2.83 -10.03 -10.73
CA ASP A 173 3.72 -10.26 -9.61
C ASP A 173 3.21 -9.47 -8.41
N TYR A 174 2.93 -10.19 -7.33
CA TYR A 174 2.49 -9.62 -6.07
C TYR A 174 3.60 -9.71 -5.04
N TYR A 175 3.90 -8.58 -4.43
CA TYR A 175 4.85 -8.48 -3.32
C TYR A 175 4.13 -7.89 -2.12
N LYS A 176 4.30 -8.49 -0.95
CA LYS A 176 3.79 -8.01 0.33
C LYS A 176 4.89 -8.15 1.37
N TYR A 177 5.14 -7.07 2.09
CA TYR A 177 5.98 -7.04 3.27
C TYR A 177 5.15 -6.53 4.45
N GLU A 178 5.17 -7.26 5.55
CA GLU A 178 4.54 -6.88 6.81
C GLU A 178 5.64 -6.71 7.88
N ASN A 179 5.62 -5.57 8.56
CA ASN A 179 6.60 -5.27 9.59
C ASN A 179 6.29 -6.04 10.89
N ALA A 180 7.33 -6.29 11.69
CA ALA A 180 7.21 -6.99 12.97
C ALA A 180 6.97 -6.04 14.16
N VAL A 181 6.85 -4.73 13.93
CA VAL A 181 6.73 -3.70 14.98
C VAL A 181 5.28 -3.51 15.39
N ILE A 182 4.39 -3.39 14.42
CA ILE A 182 2.96 -3.11 14.62
C ILE A 182 2.12 -3.88 13.61
N GLY A 183 0.88 -4.18 13.94
CA GLY A 183 -0.05 -4.83 13.04
C GLY A 183 -0.09 -6.35 13.19
N ASP A 184 -0.54 -7.03 12.14
CA ASP A 184 -0.80 -8.48 12.18
C ASP A 184 0.47 -9.32 12.34
N ALA A 185 1.60 -8.85 11.81
CA ALA A 185 2.89 -9.54 11.90
C ALA A 185 3.73 -9.15 13.12
N ARG A 186 3.18 -8.39 14.06
CA ARG A 186 3.90 -7.97 15.26
C ARG A 186 4.44 -9.16 16.06
N GLY A 187 5.74 -9.12 16.36
CA GLY A 187 6.42 -10.16 17.14
C GLY A 187 6.73 -11.44 16.38
N THR A 188 6.46 -11.50 15.08
CA THR A 188 6.94 -12.59 14.22
C THR A 188 8.35 -12.24 13.74
N VAL A 189 9.34 -13.00 14.20
CA VAL A 189 10.75 -12.90 13.76
C VAL A 189 11.11 -14.16 13.01
#